data_e5d9dc33d0c3dce665d5665e1945dc11
#
_entry.id   e5d9dc33d0c3dce665d5665e1945dc11
#
_cell.length_a   1.000
_cell.length_b   1.000
_cell.length_c   1.000
_cell.angle_alpha   90.00
_cell.angle_beta   90.00
_cell.angle_gamma   90.00
#
_symmetry.space_group_name_H-M   'P 1'
#
loop_
_entity.id
_entity.type
_entity.pdbx_description
1 polymer ?
#
loop_
_entity_poly.entity_id
_entity_poly.type
_entity_poly.pdbx_seq_one_letter_code
_entity_poly.pdbx_strand_id
1 'polypeptide(L)'
;FTPPYLLHLTKREQYSAKTGQYFAFPLCFSAKYLLLHIVNHLIKQTMYKHLFLLISILFSLSSPCVHAERYYFQHLGLKNKLSQSSVLCITQDRNGFMWFGTKDGLNRYDGSNFRIFKHNHSNPHSLGNNNVNSLHENKDGKLWIGTDDGIYIYDPLTETFSKLTCKSQDSLCITQPIVQITTDTQKNIWIAVESQGVFLFDNDRQTLTHYAIPDAHLLSSICIDQQNAVWIGYNGKGLYYTDDHFQNFRLFQTQEGKNLFTDDQIFKIFPEQHNTLYTGSAKGGLKSINILTRTVTDLLPDSSQTESIFVRNIYPIDKKTLWVATERGIYTYNKETREIQHLTYNPNDDYSLSDNAIYSLYKDAEGGIWIGSYFGGIDYYPTQYATFEKYYPIIGQNSLSGKVVREFCED
;
A
#
# COMPACT_ATOMS: atom_id res chain seq x y z
N PHE A 1 -0.96 48.10 18.37
CA PHE A 1 -1.46 48.99 17.30
C PHE A 1 -2.42 49.95 17.92
N THR A 2 -1.92 51.13 18.28
CA THR A 2 -2.72 52.28 18.73
C THR A 2 -3.32 52.98 17.50
N PRO A 3 -4.61 53.27 17.46
CA PRO A 3 -5.21 53.95 16.32
C PRO A 3 -4.82 55.43 16.24
N PRO A 4 -4.66 56.04 15.06
CA PRO A 4 -4.08 57.36 14.82
C PRO A 4 -4.97 58.57 15.17
N TYR A 5 -6.06 58.38 15.91
CA TYR A 5 -7.02 59.47 16.23
C TYR A 5 -6.77 60.21 17.55
N LEU A 6 -5.74 59.84 18.33
CA LEU A 6 -5.45 60.52 19.62
C LEU A 6 -4.43 61.67 19.51
N LEU A 7 -3.88 61.92 18.34
CA LEU A 7 -2.82 62.96 18.13
C LEU A 7 -3.37 64.33 17.67
N HIS A 8 -4.68 64.45 17.47
CA HIS A 8 -5.29 65.70 17.03
C HIS A 8 -5.94 66.53 18.14
N LEU A 9 -6.03 66.03 19.37
CA LEU A 9 -6.64 66.80 20.50
C LEU A 9 -5.63 67.62 21.34
N THR A 10 -4.34 67.36 21.18
CA THR A 10 -3.31 68.12 22.00
C THR A 10 -2.78 69.38 21.37
N LYS A 11 -3.22 69.77 20.18
CA LYS A 11 -2.76 71.05 19.50
C LYS A 11 -3.76 72.18 19.54
N ARG A 12 -4.92 72.10 20.22
CA ARG A 12 -5.92 73.17 20.33
C ARG A 12 -6.00 73.85 21.70
N GLU A 13 -5.24 73.41 22.70
CA GLU A 13 -5.25 74.04 24.05
C GLU A 13 -4.24 75.14 24.28
N GLN A 14 -3.42 75.54 23.28
CA GLN A 14 -2.39 76.58 23.47
C GLN A 14 -2.78 77.95 22.93
N TYR A 15 -4.01 78.16 22.46
CA TYR A 15 -4.39 79.48 21.88
C TYR A 15 -5.59 80.17 22.54
N SER A 16 -5.95 79.89 23.80
CA SER A 16 -7.08 80.55 24.47
C SER A 16 -6.73 81.08 25.87
N ALA A 17 -5.56 81.74 26.03
CA ALA A 17 -5.18 82.35 27.31
C ALA A 17 -5.10 83.88 27.25
N LYS A 18 -5.95 84.56 26.46
CA LYS A 18 -5.89 86.09 26.37
C LYS A 18 -7.22 86.82 26.29
N THR A 19 -8.37 86.23 26.58
CA THR A 19 -9.58 87.03 26.77
C THR A 19 -10.45 86.37 27.87
N GLY A 20 -10.53 87.04 29.00
CA GLY A 20 -11.31 86.59 30.18
C GLY A 20 -12.80 86.66 29.98
N GLN A 21 -13.39 85.66 29.37
CA GLN A 21 -14.83 85.37 29.43
C GLN A 21 -15.06 83.90 29.59
N TYR A 22 -15.53 83.51 30.76
CA TYR A 22 -15.94 82.10 31.05
C TYR A 22 -17.27 81.85 30.36
N PHE A 23 -17.23 81.12 29.26
CA PHE A 23 -18.38 80.39 28.75
C PHE A 23 -18.35 78.99 29.27
N ALA A 24 -19.24 78.66 30.21
CA ALA A 24 -19.50 77.28 30.65
C ALA A 24 -20.19 76.55 29.52
N PHE A 25 -19.41 75.78 28.72
CA PHE A 25 -19.96 74.75 27.81
C PHE A 25 -20.20 73.45 28.59
N PRO A 26 -21.32 72.80 28.39
CA PRO A 26 -21.67 71.57 29.16
C PRO A 26 -20.78 70.43 28.73
N LEU A 27 -19.79 70.05 29.54
CA LEU A 27 -18.95 68.87 29.46
C LEU A 27 -19.74 67.52 29.48
N CYS A 28 -21.07 67.60 29.61
CA CYS A 28 -21.95 66.44 29.74
C CYS A 28 -22.31 65.77 28.42
N PHE A 29 -22.14 66.44 27.25
CA PHE A 29 -22.49 65.83 25.96
C PHE A 29 -21.38 64.95 25.37
N SER A 30 -20.12 65.34 25.58
CA SER A 30 -18.96 64.63 25.09
C SER A 30 -18.74 63.26 25.79
N ALA A 31 -18.94 63.26 27.12
CA ALA A 31 -18.77 62.00 27.90
C ALA A 31 -19.83 60.94 27.58
N LYS A 32 -21.08 61.35 27.32
CA LYS A 32 -22.14 60.41 26.91
C LYS A 32 -21.89 59.80 25.54
N TYR A 33 -21.38 60.54 24.57
CA TYR A 33 -21.05 60.05 23.26
C TYR A 33 -19.85 59.07 23.30
N LEU A 34 -18.81 59.39 24.09
CA LEU A 34 -17.66 58.52 24.29
C LEU A 34 -18.06 57.21 24.99
N LEU A 35 -18.88 57.30 26.03
CA LEU A 35 -19.40 56.13 26.73
C LEU A 35 -20.27 55.25 25.82
N LEU A 36 -21.12 55.84 24.98
CA LEU A 36 -21.96 55.13 24.03
C LEU A 36 -21.10 54.42 22.95
N HIS A 37 -20.01 55.05 22.50
CA HIS A 37 -19.10 54.46 21.53
C HIS A 37 -18.30 53.31 22.12
N ILE A 38 -17.83 53.42 23.37
CA ILE A 38 -17.12 52.37 24.10
C ILE A 38 -18.07 51.19 24.38
N VAL A 39 -19.29 51.43 24.82
CA VAL A 39 -20.30 50.39 25.08
C VAL A 39 -20.68 49.65 23.78
N ASN A 40 -20.89 50.40 22.68
CA ASN A 40 -21.16 49.76 21.38
C ASN A 40 -19.96 48.93 20.85
N HIS A 41 -18.72 49.40 21.11
CA HIS A 41 -17.54 48.65 20.74
C HIS A 41 -17.38 47.38 21.57
N LEU A 42 -17.63 47.43 22.87
CA LEU A 42 -17.62 46.28 23.77
C LEU A 42 -18.73 45.26 23.44
N ILE A 43 -19.95 45.74 23.14
CA ILE A 43 -21.06 44.86 22.71
C ILE A 43 -20.73 44.18 21.40
N LYS A 44 -20.15 44.90 20.41
CA LYS A 44 -19.72 44.28 19.15
C LYS A 44 -18.62 43.23 19.39
N GLN A 45 -17.62 43.51 20.20
CA GLN A 45 -16.56 42.53 20.52
C GLN A 45 -17.13 41.27 21.20
N THR A 46 -18.07 41.46 22.13
CA THR A 46 -18.71 40.32 22.81
C THR A 46 -19.60 39.54 21.88
N MET A 47 -20.38 40.19 21.01
CA MET A 47 -21.17 39.52 19.97
C MET A 47 -20.28 38.74 18.98
N TYR A 48 -19.16 39.31 18.53
CA TYR A 48 -18.24 38.55 17.63
C TYR A 48 -17.62 37.36 18.33
N LYS A 49 -17.27 37.43 19.60
CA LYS A 49 -16.78 36.27 20.38
C LYS A 49 -17.83 35.19 20.51
N HIS A 50 -19.08 35.54 20.81
CA HIS A 50 -20.16 34.56 20.89
C HIS A 50 -20.53 33.97 19.51
N LEU A 51 -20.52 34.78 18.47
CA LEU A 51 -20.75 34.34 17.10
C LEU A 51 -19.64 33.38 16.65
N PHE A 52 -18.35 33.69 16.94
CA PHE A 52 -17.23 32.83 16.64
C PHE A 52 -17.30 31.52 17.44
N LEU A 53 -17.71 31.54 18.70
CA LEU A 53 -17.93 30.36 19.52
C LEU A 53 -19.06 29.50 18.96
N LEU A 54 -20.15 30.12 18.54
CA LEU A 54 -21.32 29.44 17.95
C LEU A 54 -20.97 28.80 16.60
N ILE A 55 -20.20 29.46 15.76
CA ILE A 55 -19.69 28.94 14.50
C ILE A 55 -18.71 27.79 14.76
N SER A 56 -17.83 27.89 15.75
CA SER A 56 -16.90 26.84 16.14
C SER A 56 -17.63 25.59 16.66
N ILE A 57 -18.70 25.77 17.45
CA ILE A 57 -19.56 24.68 17.93
C ILE A 57 -20.36 24.06 16.77
N LEU A 58 -20.90 24.85 15.85
CA LEU A 58 -21.56 24.34 14.64
C LEU A 58 -20.59 23.57 13.75
N PHE A 59 -19.35 24.01 13.60
CA PHE A 59 -18.30 23.29 12.86
C PHE A 59 -17.90 21.98 13.56
N SER A 60 -17.83 21.94 14.88
CA SER A 60 -17.56 20.70 15.64
C SER A 60 -18.72 19.71 15.61
N LEU A 61 -19.97 20.18 15.48
CA LEU A 61 -21.15 19.33 15.34
C LEU A 61 -21.39 18.83 13.91
N SER A 62 -20.79 19.49 12.91
CA SER A 62 -20.86 19.08 11.50
C SER A 62 -19.68 18.21 11.08
N SER A 63 -18.89 17.68 12.01
CA SER A 63 -17.91 16.65 11.66
C SER A 63 -18.65 15.49 10.98
N PRO A 64 -18.41 15.23 9.67
CA PRO A 64 -19.01 14.07 9.05
C PRO A 64 -18.59 12.86 9.89
N CYS A 65 -19.56 12.07 10.31
CA CYS A 65 -19.27 10.77 10.89
C CYS A 65 -18.58 9.98 9.77
N VAL A 66 -17.25 9.95 9.77
CA VAL A 66 -16.48 9.12 8.86
C VAL A 66 -16.81 7.69 9.25
N HIS A 67 -17.79 7.10 8.57
CA HIS A 67 -17.98 5.67 8.65
C HIS A 67 -16.70 5.05 8.11
N ALA A 68 -15.93 4.43 8.99
CA ALA A 68 -14.80 3.61 8.57
C ALA A 68 -15.35 2.55 7.62
N GLU A 69 -14.84 2.52 6.40
CA GLU A 69 -15.23 1.54 5.39
C GLU A 69 -15.04 0.14 5.99
N ARG A 70 -16.10 -0.67 5.99
CA ARG A 70 -16.10 -2.02 6.55
C ARG A 70 -15.79 -3.00 5.43
N TYR A 71 -14.73 -3.78 5.59
CA TYR A 71 -14.32 -4.81 4.63
C TYR A 71 -14.92 -6.16 5.03
N TYR A 72 -15.55 -6.85 4.06
CA TYR A 72 -16.19 -8.15 4.27
C TYR A 72 -15.50 -9.18 3.37
N PHE A 73 -14.61 -9.99 3.96
CA PHE A 73 -13.85 -10.99 3.24
C PHE A 73 -14.60 -12.29 3.07
N GLN A 74 -14.40 -12.94 1.93
CA GLN A 74 -14.82 -14.32 1.67
C GLN A 74 -13.57 -15.21 1.76
N HIS A 75 -13.71 -16.39 2.33
CA HIS A 75 -12.59 -17.28 2.61
C HIS A 75 -12.59 -18.50 1.72
N LEU A 76 -11.44 -18.80 1.10
CA LEU A 76 -11.20 -20.00 0.31
C LEU A 76 -9.95 -20.71 0.85
N GLY A 77 -10.11 -21.95 1.28
CA GLY A 77 -9.04 -22.71 1.92
C GLY A 77 -9.07 -24.19 1.60
N LEU A 78 -8.49 -25.00 2.45
CA LEU A 78 -8.44 -26.47 2.29
C LEU A 78 -9.83 -27.09 2.15
N LYS A 79 -10.86 -26.55 2.81
CA LYS A 79 -12.25 -26.99 2.67
C LYS A 79 -12.79 -26.80 1.26
N ASN A 80 -12.27 -25.82 0.52
CA ASN A 80 -12.60 -25.55 -0.87
C ASN A 80 -11.66 -26.26 -1.85
N LYS A 81 -10.82 -27.18 -1.37
CA LYS A 81 -9.83 -27.94 -2.15
C LYS A 81 -8.62 -27.09 -2.61
N LEU A 82 -8.24 -26.06 -1.90
CA LEU A 82 -6.92 -25.45 -2.08
C LEU A 82 -5.83 -26.46 -1.68
N SER A 83 -4.72 -26.54 -2.41
CA SER A 83 -3.68 -27.55 -2.18
C SER A 83 -2.96 -27.40 -0.85
N GLN A 84 -2.82 -26.14 -0.36
CA GLN A 84 -2.12 -25.83 0.88
C GLN A 84 -2.45 -24.38 1.32
N SER A 85 -2.47 -24.12 2.63
CA SER A 85 -2.92 -22.82 3.19
C SER A 85 -1.92 -21.68 3.01
N SER A 86 -0.62 -21.94 2.78
CA SER A 86 0.38 -20.88 2.60
C SER A 86 0.40 -20.42 1.14
N VAL A 87 -0.24 -19.29 0.85
CA VAL A 87 -0.35 -18.72 -0.49
C VAL A 87 0.71 -17.63 -0.66
N LEU A 88 1.74 -17.92 -1.46
CA LEU A 88 2.91 -17.07 -1.60
C LEU A 88 2.78 -16.03 -2.72
N CYS A 89 2.09 -16.37 -3.81
CA CYS A 89 1.90 -15.50 -4.95
C CYS A 89 0.54 -15.73 -5.63
N ILE A 90 0.03 -14.68 -6.25
CA ILE A 90 -1.29 -14.65 -6.91
C ILE A 90 -1.14 -13.92 -8.24
N THR A 91 -1.80 -14.43 -9.28
CA THR A 91 -1.95 -13.72 -10.55
C THR A 91 -3.25 -14.14 -11.24
N GLN A 92 -3.73 -13.32 -12.17
CA GLN A 92 -4.82 -13.66 -13.08
C GLN A 92 -4.26 -13.82 -14.49
N ASP A 93 -4.69 -14.83 -15.21
CA ASP A 93 -4.36 -14.96 -16.63
C ASP A 93 -5.36 -14.21 -17.52
N ARG A 94 -5.02 -14.07 -18.80
CA ARG A 94 -5.85 -13.37 -19.78
C ARG A 94 -7.22 -14.01 -20.05
N ASN A 95 -7.40 -15.26 -19.62
CA ASN A 95 -8.68 -15.98 -19.73
C ASN A 95 -9.56 -15.76 -18.50
N GLY A 96 -9.05 -15.02 -17.50
CA GLY A 96 -9.77 -14.69 -16.27
C GLY A 96 -9.58 -15.71 -15.14
N PHE A 97 -8.82 -16.81 -15.34
CA PHE A 97 -8.53 -17.75 -14.27
C PHE A 97 -7.59 -17.10 -13.23
N MET A 98 -7.91 -17.32 -11.96
CA MET A 98 -7.01 -16.95 -10.87
C MET A 98 -6.02 -18.08 -10.59
N TRP A 99 -4.75 -17.71 -10.41
CA TRP A 99 -3.68 -18.66 -10.14
C TRP A 99 -3.03 -18.35 -8.78
N PHE A 100 -2.88 -19.38 -7.98
CA PHE A 100 -2.33 -19.28 -6.62
C PHE A 100 -1.16 -20.23 -6.47
N GLY A 101 0.02 -19.66 -6.24
CA GLY A 101 1.23 -20.40 -5.89
C GLY A 101 1.28 -20.65 -4.39
N THR A 102 1.42 -21.89 -4.00
CA THR A 102 1.51 -22.30 -2.60
C THR A 102 2.82 -23.03 -2.30
N LYS A 103 3.07 -23.34 -1.04
CA LYS A 103 4.20 -24.21 -0.65
C LYS A 103 4.06 -25.65 -1.11
N ASP A 104 2.89 -26.07 -1.58
CA ASP A 104 2.65 -27.44 -2.04
C ASP A 104 1.72 -27.50 -3.26
N GLY A 105 2.16 -26.85 -4.33
CA GLY A 105 1.54 -26.90 -5.65
C GLY A 105 1.02 -25.55 -6.16
N LEU A 106 0.68 -25.56 -7.42
CA LEU A 106 0.03 -24.48 -8.15
C LEU A 106 -1.47 -24.78 -8.25
N ASN A 107 -2.30 -23.77 -7.99
CA ASN A 107 -3.75 -23.89 -8.01
C ASN A 107 -4.33 -22.94 -9.04
N ARG A 108 -5.19 -23.43 -9.94
CA ARG A 108 -6.00 -22.62 -10.85
C ARG A 108 -7.45 -22.60 -10.35
N TYR A 109 -8.02 -21.43 -10.20
CA TYR A 109 -9.40 -21.23 -9.76
C TYR A 109 -10.25 -20.64 -10.90
N ASP A 110 -11.41 -21.24 -11.15
CA ASP A 110 -12.33 -20.86 -12.23
C ASP A 110 -13.54 -20.03 -11.76
N GLY A 111 -13.52 -19.56 -10.52
CA GLY A 111 -14.65 -18.90 -9.87
C GLY A 111 -15.49 -19.84 -9.00
N SER A 112 -15.31 -21.15 -9.12
CA SER A 112 -16.07 -22.17 -8.39
C SER A 112 -15.18 -23.30 -7.83
N ASN A 113 -14.22 -23.76 -8.61
CA ASN A 113 -13.41 -24.92 -8.27
C ASN A 113 -11.92 -24.65 -8.42
N PHE A 114 -11.12 -25.34 -7.59
CA PHE A 114 -9.67 -25.38 -7.74
C PHE A 114 -9.25 -26.59 -8.57
N ARG A 115 -8.39 -26.36 -9.57
CA ARG A 115 -7.59 -27.38 -10.22
C ARG A 115 -6.16 -27.28 -9.69
N ILE A 116 -5.63 -28.38 -9.16
CA ILE A 116 -4.32 -28.44 -8.51
C ILE A 116 -3.31 -29.07 -9.46
N PHE A 117 -2.13 -28.46 -9.56
CA PHE A 117 -0.98 -28.97 -10.28
C PHE A 117 0.18 -29.19 -9.32
N LYS A 118 0.71 -30.40 -9.30
CA LYS A 118 1.84 -30.81 -8.46
C LYS A 118 2.90 -31.54 -9.28
N HIS A 119 4.08 -31.63 -8.69
CA HIS A 119 5.15 -32.44 -9.23
C HIS A 119 4.74 -33.93 -9.25
N ASN A 120 5.01 -34.58 -10.38
CA ASN A 120 4.79 -36.02 -10.56
C ASN A 120 6.02 -36.64 -11.27
N HIS A 121 6.78 -37.43 -10.54
CA HIS A 121 7.98 -38.11 -11.05
C HIS A 121 7.75 -38.95 -12.30
N SER A 122 6.53 -39.47 -12.45
CA SER A 122 6.17 -40.33 -13.63
C SER A 122 5.69 -39.51 -14.84
N ASN A 123 5.52 -38.19 -14.69
CA ASN A 123 5.08 -37.30 -15.77
C ASN A 123 6.07 -36.14 -15.98
N PRO A 124 6.91 -36.20 -17.02
CA PRO A 124 7.90 -35.16 -17.30
C PRO A 124 7.26 -33.79 -17.69
N HIS A 125 5.96 -33.77 -18.01
CA HIS A 125 5.18 -32.60 -18.32
C HIS A 125 4.38 -32.05 -17.11
N SER A 126 4.61 -32.57 -15.91
CA SER A 126 4.06 -32.01 -14.68
C SER A 126 4.85 -30.81 -14.19
N LEU A 127 4.32 -30.08 -13.22
CA LEU A 127 5.06 -29.07 -12.46
C LEU A 127 6.29 -29.72 -11.81
N GLY A 128 7.48 -29.13 -11.97
CA GLY A 128 8.71 -29.79 -11.54
C GLY A 128 9.03 -29.63 -10.06
N ASN A 129 8.46 -28.60 -9.40
CA ASN A 129 8.63 -28.37 -7.97
C ASN A 129 7.35 -27.79 -7.38
N ASN A 130 6.97 -28.23 -6.18
CA ASN A 130 5.71 -27.84 -5.57
C ASN A 130 5.77 -26.49 -4.85
N ASN A 131 6.94 -25.99 -4.46
CA ASN A 131 7.06 -24.67 -3.81
C ASN A 131 7.04 -23.59 -4.89
N VAL A 132 5.94 -22.85 -4.99
CA VAL A 132 5.71 -21.84 -6.02
C VAL A 132 5.86 -20.45 -5.41
N ASN A 133 6.95 -19.77 -5.74
CA ASN A 133 7.34 -18.50 -5.13
C ASN A 133 6.89 -17.26 -5.94
N SER A 134 6.76 -17.40 -7.26
CA SER A 134 6.42 -16.28 -8.13
C SER A 134 5.65 -16.75 -9.37
N LEU A 135 4.71 -15.92 -9.83
CA LEU A 135 3.87 -16.19 -11.01
C LEU A 135 3.87 -14.96 -11.91
N HIS A 136 3.94 -15.19 -13.21
CA HIS A 136 3.82 -14.13 -14.22
C HIS A 136 3.28 -14.69 -15.55
N GLU A 137 2.24 -14.09 -16.13
CA GLU A 137 1.80 -14.41 -17.47
C GLU A 137 2.58 -13.57 -18.49
N ASN A 138 3.22 -14.22 -19.48
CA ASN A 138 3.92 -13.52 -20.54
C ASN A 138 2.99 -13.00 -21.62
N LYS A 139 3.55 -12.24 -22.60
CA LYS A 139 2.78 -11.70 -23.72
C LYS A 139 2.09 -12.77 -24.59
N ASP A 140 2.59 -14.00 -24.60
CA ASP A 140 2.05 -15.11 -25.40
C ASP A 140 0.98 -15.92 -24.66
N GLY A 141 0.64 -15.55 -23.41
CA GLY A 141 -0.36 -16.23 -22.58
C GLY A 141 0.15 -17.46 -21.86
N LYS A 142 1.46 -17.67 -21.85
CA LYS A 142 2.07 -18.73 -21.06
C LYS A 142 2.35 -18.25 -19.64
N LEU A 143 2.05 -19.10 -18.66
CA LEU A 143 2.33 -18.77 -17.27
C LEU A 143 3.75 -19.19 -16.89
N TRP A 144 4.55 -18.23 -16.46
CA TRP A 144 5.89 -18.43 -15.92
C TRP A 144 5.80 -18.64 -14.41
N ILE A 145 6.37 -19.73 -13.94
CA ILE A 145 6.24 -20.22 -12.58
C ILE A 145 7.62 -20.31 -11.96
N GLY A 146 7.91 -19.44 -11.03
CA GLY A 146 9.14 -19.45 -10.24
C GLY A 146 9.01 -20.41 -9.06
N THR A 147 9.92 -21.34 -8.96
CA THR A 147 9.96 -22.38 -7.92
C THR A 147 11.31 -22.42 -7.21
N ASP A 148 11.49 -23.32 -6.25
CA ASP A 148 12.80 -23.57 -5.61
C ASP A 148 13.80 -24.26 -6.53
N ASP A 149 13.36 -24.83 -7.66
CA ASP A 149 14.20 -25.51 -8.66
C ASP A 149 14.21 -24.77 -10.02
N GLY A 150 14.06 -23.46 -10.02
CA GLY A 150 14.08 -22.63 -11.22
C GLY A 150 12.70 -22.32 -11.80
N ILE A 151 12.65 -22.11 -13.12
CA ILE A 151 11.46 -21.65 -13.84
C ILE A 151 10.79 -22.81 -14.58
N TYR A 152 9.47 -22.92 -14.40
CA TYR A 152 8.60 -23.76 -15.22
C TYR A 152 7.62 -22.89 -16.00
N ILE A 153 7.31 -23.30 -17.22
CA ILE A 153 6.40 -22.60 -18.12
C ILE A 153 5.19 -23.49 -18.37
N TYR A 154 4.01 -23.03 -17.97
CA TYR A 154 2.76 -23.68 -18.29
C TYR A 154 2.20 -23.15 -19.60
N ASP A 155 1.89 -24.06 -20.53
CA ASP A 155 1.23 -23.77 -21.79
C ASP A 155 -0.27 -24.08 -21.66
N PRO A 156 -1.16 -23.07 -21.73
CA PRO A 156 -2.59 -23.27 -21.56
C PRO A 156 -3.25 -24.05 -22.71
N LEU A 157 -2.61 -24.13 -23.89
CA LEU A 157 -3.14 -24.86 -25.05
C LEU A 157 -2.97 -26.37 -24.89
N THR A 158 -1.83 -26.81 -24.34
CA THR A 158 -1.51 -28.22 -24.16
C THR A 158 -1.74 -28.69 -22.72
N GLU A 159 -1.94 -27.73 -21.80
CA GLU A 159 -2.00 -27.94 -20.34
C GLU A 159 -0.79 -28.68 -19.76
N THR A 160 0.39 -28.41 -20.32
CA THR A 160 1.66 -29.05 -19.94
C THR A 160 2.63 -28.02 -19.36
N PHE A 161 3.55 -28.54 -18.55
CA PHE A 161 4.67 -27.77 -18.01
C PHE A 161 5.97 -28.15 -18.72
N SER A 162 6.82 -27.17 -18.93
CA SER A 162 8.18 -27.38 -19.40
C SER A 162 9.16 -26.56 -18.56
N LYS A 163 10.32 -27.12 -18.20
CA LYS A 163 11.36 -26.33 -17.53
C LYS A 163 12.00 -25.38 -18.53
N LEU A 164 12.26 -24.13 -18.10
CA LEU A 164 13.02 -23.20 -18.91
C LEU A 164 14.45 -23.73 -19.08
N THR A 165 14.82 -24.09 -20.31
CA THR A 165 16.13 -24.64 -20.64
C THR A 165 16.99 -23.62 -21.38
N CYS A 166 18.28 -23.59 -21.06
CA CYS A 166 19.26 -22.74 -21.77
C CYS A 166 19.63 -23.39 -23.10
N LYS A 167 19.62 -22.64 -24.19
CA LYS A 167 19.89 -23.13 -25.53
C LYS A 167 21.35 -23.12 -25.94
N SER A 168 22.31 -22.59 -25.14
CA SER A 168 23.72 -22.48 -25.48
C SER A 168 24.63 -23.22 -24.50
N GLN A 169 25.75 -23.75 -25.00
CA GLN A 169 26.75 -24.49 -24.21
C GLN A 169 27.41 -23.64 -23.10
N ASP A 170 27.34 -22.30 -23.19
CA ASP A 170 27.96 -21.38 -22.24
C ASP A 170 26.95 -20.66 -21.36
N SER A 171 25.63 -21.04 -21.41
CA SER A 171 24.60 -20.35 -20.66
C SER A 171 24.43 -20.96 -19.28
N LEU A 172 24.57 -20.13 -18.27
CA LEU A 172 24.23 -20.48 -16.90
C LEU A 172 22.72 -20.80 -16.83
N CYS A 173 22.37 -22.04 -16.53
CA CYS A 173 20.97 -22.45 -16.35
C CYS A 173 20.43 -21.99 -15.00
N ILE A 174 19.15 -21.60 -14.98
CA ILE A 174 18.45 -21.24 -13.74
C ILE A 174 18.13 -22.52 -12.99
N THR A 175 18.78 -22.75 -11.84
CA THR A 175 18.67 -23.97 -11.04
C THR A 175 18.46 -23.68 -9.56
N GLN A 176 18.45 -22.42 -9.16
CA GLN A 176 18.28 -21.98 -7.79
C GLN A 176 16.86 -21.40 -7.57
N PRO A 177 16.45 -21.21 -6.32
CA PRO A 177 15.15 -20.65 -5.99
C PRO A 177 14.90 -19.30 -6.67
N ILE A 178 13.70 -19.15 -7.20
CA ILE A 178 13.26 -17.90 -7.79
C ILE A 178 12.76 -16.98 -6.68
N VAL A 179 13.39 -15.81 -6.58
CA VAL A 179 12.97 -14.76 -5.64
C VAL A 179 11.74 -14.04 -6.18
N GLN A 180 11.82 -13.61 -7.45
CA GLN A 180 10.75 -12.82 -8.06
C GLN A 180 10.84 -12.84 -9.58
N ILE A 181 9.68 -12.82 -10.25
CA ILE A 181 9.53 -12.56 -11.68
C ILE A 181 8.81 -11.23 -11.85
N THR A 182 9.31 -10.36 -12.72
CA THR A 182 8.70 -9.07 -13.05
C THR A 182 8.92 -8.73 -14.52
N THR A 183 8.37 -7.61 -15.01
CA THR A 183 8.55 -7.17 -16.39
C THR A 183 8.99 -5.72 -16.47
N ASP A 184 9.70 -5.38 -17.53
CA ASP A 184 9.99 -4.01 -17.92
C ASP A 184 8.84 -3.40 -18.75
N THR A 185 9.01 -2.15 -19.18
CA THR A 185 8.04 -1.44 -20.01
C THR A 185 7.87 -2.04 -21.41
N GLN A 186 8.85 -2.81 -21.88
CA GLN A 186 8.87 -3.52 -23.17
C GLN A 186 8.29 -4.93 -23.06
N LYS A 187 7.84 -5.32 -21.86
CA LYS A 187 7.31 -6.66 -21.55
C LYS A 187 8.36 -7.79 -21.61
N ASN A 188 9.65 -7.47 -21.54
CA ASN A 188 10.67 -8.48 -21.27
C ASN A 188 10.55 -8.98 -19.83
N ILE A 189 10.94 -10.24 -19.60
CA ILE A 189 10.81 -10.87 -18.31
C ILE A 189 12.11 -10.79 -17.54
N TRP A 190 12.05 -10.18 -16.38
CA TRP A 190 13.16 -10.07 -15.44
C TRP A 190 12.98 -11.07 -14.32
N ILE A 191 14.02 -11.85 -14.03
CA ILE A 191 13.99 -12.95 -13.09
C ILE A 191 15.10 -12.73 -12.06
N ALA A 192 14.71 -12.56 -10.81
CA ALA A 192 15.63 -12.54 -9.68
C ALA A 192 15.81 -13.97 -9.15
N VAL A 193 17.02 -14.47 -9.13
CA VAL A 193 17.36 -15.84 -8.77
C VAL A 193 18.32 -15.85 -7.60
N GLU A 194 17.98 -16.55 -6.54
CA GLU A 194 18.82 -16.66 -5.35
C GLU A 194 20.19 -17.21 -5.72
N SER A 195 21.25 -16.60 -5.19
CA SER A 195 22.65 -16.98 -5.42
C SER A 195 23.15 -16.95 -6.86
N GLN A 196 22.27 -16.74 -7.86
CA GLN A 196 22.68 -16.66 -9.27
C GLN A 196 22.58 -15.24 -9.85
N GLY A 197 21.85 -14.30 -9.22
CA GLY A 197 21.72 -12.93 -9.69
C GLY A 197 20.44 -12.68 -10.50
N VAL A 198 20.55 -11.92 -11.59
CA VAL A 198 19.38 -11.47 -12.36
C VAL A 198 19.49 -11.99 -13.80
N PHE A 199 18.37 -12.46 -14.31
CA PHE A 199 18.25 -12.87 -15.71
C PHE A 199 17.21 -12.01 -16.41
N LEU A 200 17.48 -11.67 -17.66
CA LEU A 200 16.56 -11.00 -18.57
C LEU A 200 16.21 -11.94 -19.71
N PHE A 201 14.93 -12.25 -19.85
CA PHE A 201 14.40 -12.92 -21.02
C PHE A 201 13.79 -11.91 -21.98
N ASP A 202 14.45 -11.72 -23.13
CA ASP A 202 13.97 -10.90 -24.24
C ASP A 202 12.88 -11.67 -25.00
N ASN A 203 11.66 -11.21 -24.89
CA ASN A 203 10.49 -11.87 -25.49
C ASN A 203 10.51 -11.84 -27.02
N ASP A 204 11.12 -10.85 -27.65
CA ASP A 204 11.16 -10.71 -29.09
C ASP A 204 12.27 -11.59 -29.71
N ARG A 205 13.44 -11.60 -29.06
CA ARG A 205 14.59 -12.40 -29.52
C ARG A 205 14.58 -13.83 -28.99
N GLN A 206 13.75 -14.13 -28.00
CA GLN A 206 13.69 -15.42 -27.30
C GLN A 206 15.08 -15.81 -26.71
N THR A 207 15.79 -14.81 -26.17
CA THR A 207 17.13 -14.99 -25.60
C THR A 207 17.12 -14.72 -24.12
N LEU A 208 17.91 -15.49 -23.36
CA LEU A 208 18.14 -15.32 -21.94
C LEU A 208 19.51 -14.70 -21.72
N THR A 209 19.58 -13.53 -21.09
CA THR A 209 20.81 -12.87 -20.71
C THR A 209 20.99 -12.94 -19.20
N HIS A 210 22.17 -13.30 -18.73
CA HIS A 210 22.52 -13.35 -17.32
C HIS A 210 23.31 -12.12 -16.89
N TYR A 211 22.90 -11.49 -15.81
CA TYR A 211 23.61 -10.41 -15.14
C TYR A 211 24.07 -10.89 -13.76
N ALA A 212 25.37 -11.18 -13.65
CA ALA A 212 25.99 -11.49 -12.38
C ALA A 212 26.02 -10.22 -11.51
N ILE A 213 25.51 -10.34 -10.30
CA ILE A 213 25.52 -9.24 -9.32
C ILE A 213 26.32 -9.66 -8.09
N PRO A 214 27.01 -8.74 -7.42
CA PRO A 214 27.70 -9.04 -6.17
C PRO A 214 26.74 -9.58 -5.12
N ASP A 215 27.19 -10.53 -4.30
CA ASP A 215 26.42 -11.06 -3.18
C ASP A 215 24.99 -11.53 -3.53
N ALA A 216 24.81 -12.17 -4.68
CA ALA A 216 23.51 -12.59 -5.19
C ALA A 216 22.68 -13.46 -4.20
N HIS A 217 23.34 -14.09 -3.21
CA HIS A 217 22.69 -14.86 -2.15
C HIS A 217 21.90 -13.98 -1.17
N LEU A 218 22.09 -12.68 -1.18
CA LEU A 218 21.34 -11.70 -0.36
C LEU A 218 20.20 -11.03 -1.13
N LEU A 219 20.01 -11.38 -2.41
CA LEU A 219 18.94 -10.85 -3.24
C LEU A 219 17.57 -11.16 -2.62
N SER A 220 16.76 -10.14 -2.37
CA SER A 220 15.47 -10.29 -1.71
C SER A 220 14.28 -9.75 -2.49
N SER A 221 14.49 -8.79 -3.40
CA SER A 221 13.43 -8.25 -4.25
C SER A 221 14.00 -7.56 -5.49
N ILE A 222 13.20 -7.46 -6.54
CA ILE A 222 13.52 -6.74 -7.77
C ILE A 222 12.31 -5.97 -8.28
N CYS A 223 12.51 -4.79 -8.83
CA CYS A 223 11.53 -4.14 -9.67
C CYS A 223 12.17 -3.34 -10.79
N ILE A 224 11.41 -3.07 -11.83
CA ILE A 224 11.80 -2.24 -12.95
C ILE A 224 10.91 -1.00 -12.94
N ASP A 225 11.50 0.17 -12.93
CA ASP A 225 10.72 1.41 -12.94
C ASP A 225 10.32 1.83 -14.37
N GLN A 226 9.61 2.94 -14.48
CA GLN A 226 9.11 3.45 -15.76
C GLN A 226 10.22 3.94 -16.70
N GLN A 227 11.41 4.19 -16.19
CA GLN A 227 12.61 4.56 -16.93
C GLN A 227 13.46 3.35 -17.30
N ASN A 228 12.98 2.13 -17.00
CA ASN A 228 13.69 0.86 -17.13
C ASN A 228 14.95 0.74 -16.24
N ALA A 229 15.05 1.55 -15.19
CA ALA A 229 16.06 1.32 -14.18
C ALA A 229 15.66 0.09 -13.33
N VAL A 230 16.64 -0.76 -13.06
CA VAL A 230 16.47 -1.97 -12.26
C VAL A 230 16.80 -1.66 -10.82
N TRP A 231 15.84 -1.88 -9.93
CA TRP A 231 15.97 -1.69 -8.50
C TRP A 231 16.03 -3.03 -7.80
N ILE A 232 16.96 -3.19 -6.89
CA ILE A 232 17.23 -4.46 -6.20
C ILE A 232 17.34 -4.23 -4.72
N GLY A 233 16.56 -5.00 -3.96
CA GLY A 233 16.66 -5.10 -2.51
C GLY A 233 17.64 -6.21 -2.11
N TYR A 234 18.56 -5.89 -1.22
CA TYR A 234 19.46 -6.85 -0.60
C TYR A 234 19.15 -7.01 0.88
N ASN A 235 19.17 -8.24 1.34
CA ASN A 235 19.08 -8.55 2.76
C ASN A 235 20.33 -8.03 3.50
N GLY A 236 20.12 -7.06 4.40
CA GLY A 236 21.15 -6.46 5.23
C GLY A 236 22.11 -5.50 4.55
N LYS A 237 21.99 -5.26 3.23
CA LYS A 237 22.90 -4.37 2.48
C LYS A 237 22.23 -3.14 1.88
N GLY A 238 20.90 -3.10 1.84
CA GLY A 238 20.17 -1.92 1.40
C GLY A 238 19.56 -2.03 0.00
N LEU A 239 19.24 -0.87 -0.56
CA LEU A 239 18.60 -0.70 -1.86
C LEU A 239 19.64 -0.31 -2.92
N TYR A 240 19.72 -1.09 -3.98
CA TYR A 240 20.62 -0.85 -5.11
C TYR A 240 19.85 -0.57 -6.38
N TYR A 241 20.49 0.09 -7.33
CA TYR A 241 19.92 0.35 -8.65
C TYR A 241 20.95 0.39 -9.76
N THR A 242 20.50 0.16 -10.99
CA THR A 242 21.26 0.38 -12.22
C THR A 242 20.34 0.89 -13.32
N ASP A 243 20.80 1.84 -14.08
CA ASP A 243 20.13 2.48 -15.22
C ASP A 243 20.80 2.16 -16.58
N ASP A 244 21.87 1.35 -16.56
CA ASP A 244 22.76 1.08 -17.68
C ASP A 244 23.03 -0.42 -17.89
N HIS A 245 22.02 -1.27 -17.76
CA HIS A 245 22.14 -2.72 -17.93
C HIS A 245 23.26 -3.36 -17.08
N PHE A 246 23.34 -2.97 -15.80
CA PHE A 246 24.29 -3.47 -14.81
C PHE A 246 25.76 -3.10 -15.05
N GLN A 247 26.09 -2.17 -15.94
CA GLN A 247 27.44 -1.65 -16.06
C GLN A 247 27.88 -0.88 -14.81
N ASN A 248 26.92 -0.15 -14.19
CA ASN A 248 27.13 0.55 -12.92
C ASN A 248 26.03 0.19 -11.92
N PHE A 249 26.37 -0.70 -11.02
CA PHE A 249 25.46 -1.12 -9.93
C PHE A 249 25.74 -0.31 -8.69
N ARG A 250 24.79 0.54 -8.26
CA ARG A 250 25.01 1.58 -7.24
C ARG A 250 24.10 1.39 -6.05
N LEU A 251 24.66 1.59 -4.84
CA LEU A 251 23.87 1.71 -3.61
C LEU A 251 23.10 3.04 -3.63
N PHE A 252 21.80 2.97 -3.37
CA PHE A 252 20.98 4.16 -3.22
C PHE A 252 21.26 4.82 -1.86
N GLN A 253 21.56 6.12 -1.89
CA GLN A 253 21.76 6.93 -0.70
C GLN A 253 20.76 8.07 -0.67
N THR A 254 20.30 8.45 0.53
CA THR A 254 19.46 9.63 0.72
C THR A 254 20.21 10.91 0.37
N GLN A 255 19.50 12.03 0.31
CA GLN A 255 20.12 13.35 0.10
C GLN A 255 21.20 13.67 1.16
N GLU A 256 21.05 13.13 2.37
CA GLU A 256 21.99 13.27 3.49
C GLU A 256 23.17 12.25 3.43
N GLY A 257 23.23 11.43 2.39
CA GLY A 257 24.25 10.40 2.25
C GLY A 257 24.02 9.14 3.11
N LYS A 258 22.84 8.95 3.70
CA LYS A 258 22.51 7.77 4.48
C LYS A 258 22.18 6.59 3.56
N ASN A 259 22.70 5.42 3.91
CA ASN A 259 22.30 4.16 3.31
C ASN A 259 20.96 3.73 3.93
N LEU A 260 20.01 3.33 3.09
CA LEU A 260 18.74 2.80 3.53
C LEU A 260 18.79 1.28 3.69
N PHE A 261 18.06 0.76 4.69
CA PHE A 261 17.86 -0.67 4.89
C PHE A 261 19.14 -1.47 5.20
N THR A 262 20.16 -0.81 5.78
CA THR A 262 21.29 -1.54 6.39
C THR A 262 20.78 -2.37 7.56
N ASP A 263 21.17 -3.66 7.61
CA ASP A 263 20.67 -4.65 8.57
C ASP A 263 19.15 -4.94 8.50
N ASP A 264 18.53 -4.70 7.34
CA ASP A 264 17.11 -4.95 7.08
C ASP A 264 16.91 -5.74 5.79
N GLN A 265 15.75 -6.38 5.62
CA GLN A 265 15.37 -7.13 4.43
C GLN A 265 14.22 -6.43 3.69
N ILE A 266 14.43 -6.08 2.43
CA ILE A 266 13.42 -5.47 1.57
C ILE A 266 12.65 -6.59 0.86
N PHE A 267 11.38 -6.77 1.20
CA PHE A 267 10.53 -7.81 0.58
C PHE A 267 9.81 -7.33 -0.66
N LYS A 268 9.51 -6.05 -0.73
CA LYS A 268 8.81 -5.47 -1.88
C LYS A 268 9.35 -4.09 -2.22
N ILE A 269 9.60 -3.90 -3.50
CA ILE A 269 9.83 -2.60 -4.12
C ILE A 269 8.70 -2.41 -5.13
N PHE A 270 8.00 -1.29 -5.05
CA PHE A 270 6.92 -0.95 -5.96
C PHE A 270 7.15 0.43 -6.57
N PRO A 271 7.38 0.53 -7.91
CA PRO A 271 7.56 1.80 -8.58
C PRO A 271 6.20 2.44 -8.86
N GLU A 272 6.04 3.71 -8.50
CA GLU A 272 4.87 4.51 -8.83
C GLU A 272 5.24 5.66 -9.77
N GLN A 273 4.22 6.33 -10.31
CA GLN A 273 4.39 7.51 -11.14
C GLN A 273 5.13 8.63 -10.39
N HIS A 274 5.68 9.61 -11.13
CA HIS A 274 6.35 10.80 -10.57
C HIS A 274 7.63 10.50 -9.76
N ASN A 275 8.41 9.52 -10.21
CA ASN A 275 9.70 9.16 -9.61
C ASN A 275 9.59 8.74 -8.13
N THR A 276 8.52 8.06 -7.79
CA THR A 276 8.27 7.55 -6.44
C THR A 276 8.45 6.04 -6.41
N LEU A 277 9.20 5.54 -5.43
CA LEU A 277 9.25 4.12 -5.05
C LEU A 277 8.62 3.93 -3.68
N TYR A 278 7.80 2.91 -3.54
CA TYR A 278 7.43 2.39 -2.25
C TYR A 278 8.26 1.16 -1.93
N THR A 279 8.74 1.07 -0.70
CA THR A 279 9.53 -0.07 -0.22
C THR A 279 8.93 -0.62 1.05
N GLY A 280 8.79 -1.95 1.09
CA GLY A 280 8.35 -2.69 2.26
C GLY A 280 9.48 -3.57 2.78
N SER A 281 9.76 -3.50 4.07
CA SER A 281 10.86 -4.23 4.69
C SER A 281 10.48 -4.85 6.04
N ALA A 282 11.36 -5.72 6.56
CA ALA A 282 11.13 -6.42 7.81
C ALA A 282 11.17 -5.50 9.04
N LYS A 283 12.08 -4.54 9.04
CA LYS A 283 12.30 -3.64 10.18
C LYS A 283 11.89 -2.20 9.89
N GLY A 284 12.11 -1.73 8.66
CA GLY A 284 11.86 -0.36 8.24
C GLY A 284 10.41 -0.04 7.85
N GLY A 285 9.51 -1.02 7.89
CA GLY A 285 8.10 -0.82 7.56
C GLY A 285 7.87 -0.40 6.11
N LEU A 286 6.91 0.49 5.90
CA LEU A 286 6.58 1.07 4.60
C LEU A 286 7.22 2.45 4.46
N LYS A 287 8.04 2.62 3.41
CA LYS A 287 8.64 3.92 3.08
C LYS A 287 8.27 4.36 1.67
N SER A 288 8.11 5.66 1.49
CA SER A 288 8.08 6.33 0.19
C SER A 288 9.42 7.00 -0.08
N ILE A 289 9.99 6.74 -1.24
CA ILE A 289 11.28 7.26 -1.69
C ILE A 289 11.06 8.07 -2.96
N ASN A 290 11.41 9.34 -2.93
CA ASN A 290 11.50 10.14 -4.15
C ASN A 290 12.89 9.94 -4.78
N ILE A 291 12.93 9.38 -5.98
CA ILE A 291 14.18 8.99 -6.67
C ILE A 291 15.02 10.22 -7.02
N LEU A 292 14.40 11.34 -7.44
CA LEU A 292 15.10 12.54 -7.89
C LEU A 292 15.67 13.36 -6.73
N THR A 293 14.83 13.63 -5.73
CA THR A 293 15.24 14.42 -4.55
C THR A 293 15.97 13.59 -3.51
N ARG A 294 15.92 12.25 -3.63
CA ARG A 294 16.47 11.28 -2.67
C ARG A 294 15.93 11.46 -1.24
N THR A 295 14.71 11.99 -1.14
CA THR A 295 14.01 12.13 0.14
C THR A 295 13.24 10.85 0.46
N VAL A 296 13.16 10.52 1.74
CA VAL A 296 12.50 9.31 2.26
C VAL A 296 11.49 9.72 3.32
N THR A 297 10.32 9.12 3.24
CA THR A 297 9.22 9.36 4.19
C THR A 297 8.70 8.02 4.70
N ASP A 298 8.61 7.89 6.01
CA ASP A 298 7.91 6.77 6.65
C ASP A 298 6.41 6.98 6.55
N LEU A 299 5.69 5.97 6.06
CA LEU A 299 4.25 6.09 5.78
C LEU A 299 3.37 5.41 6.82
N LEU A 300 3.84 4.34 7.46
CA LEU A 300 3.13 3.70 8.56
C LEU A 300 3.70 4.18 9.89
N PRO A 301 2.85 4.54 10.86
CA PRO A 301 3.33 4.97 12.17
C PRO A 301 4.08 3.82 12.84
N ASP A 302 5.16 4.19 13.51
CA ASP A 302 5.81 3.30 14.46
C ASP A 302 4.82 3.09 15.63
N SER A 303 4.10 1.97 15.61
CA SER A 303 2.96 1.74 16.51
C SER A 303 3.35 1.57 17.97
N SER A 304 4.61 1.46 18.25
CA SER A 304 5.27 1.64 19.57
C SER A 304 6.77 1.53 19.36
N GLN A 305 7.57 2.21 20.15
CA GLN A 305 9.04 2.17 20.10
C GLN A 305 9.65 0.75 20.25
N THR A 306 8.85 -0.30 20.26
CA THR A 306 9.27 -1.68 20.55
C THR A 306 9.06 -2.68 19.42
N GLU A 307 8.20 -2.41 18.40
CA GLU A 307 7.85 -3.42 17.42
C GLU A 307 7.72 -2.86 16.00
N SER A 308 8.66 -3.23 15.13
CA SER A 308 8.63 -2.89 13.70
C SER A 308 7.45 -3.56 12.97
N ILE A 309 6.86 -2.85 12.00
CA ILE A 309 5.85 -3.41 11.11
C ILE A 309 6.57 -4.13 9.97
N PHE A 310 6.45 -5.45 9.96
CA PHE A 310 7.06 -6.31 8.95
C PHE A 310 6.20 -6.30 7.68
N VAL A 311 6.63 -5.57 6.65
CA VAL A 311 5.92 -5.44 5.36
C VAL A 311 6.38 -6.49 4.37
N ARG A 312 5.45 -7.32 3.89
CA ARG A 312 5.68 -8.39 2.91
C ARG A 312 5.36 -7.98 1.48
N ASN A 313 4.27 -7.26 1.30
CA ASN A 313 3.82 -6.85 -0.04
C ASN A 313 3.16 -5.47 0.00
N ILE A 314 3.18 -4.79 -1.14
CA ILE A 314 2.56 -3.49 -1.34
C ILE A 314 1.80 -3.57 -2.65
N TYR A 315 0.52 -3.20 -2.65
CA TYR A 315 -0.32 -3.23 -3.83
C TYR A 315 -1.19 -1.97 -3.93
N PRO A 316 -1.16 -1.22 -5.04
CA PRO A 316 -2.06 -0.10 -5.26
C PRO A 316 -3.44 -0.63 -5.67
N ILE A 317 -4.44 -0.41 -4.86
CA ILE A 317 -5.82 -0.79 -5.16
C ILE A 317 -6.44 0.18 -6.16
N ASP A 318 -6.15 1.45 -5.98
CA ASP A 318 -6.52 2.54 -6.87
C ASP A 318 -5.44 3.64 -6.87
N LYS A 319 -5.73 4.78 -7.50
CA LYS A 319 -4.79 5.91 -7.56
C LYS A 319 -4.49 6.53 -6.18
N LYS A 320 -5.38 6.37 -5.21
CA LYS A 320 -5.30 7.00 -3.88
C LYS A 320 -4.88 6.04 -2.79
N THR A 321 -5.17 4.75 -2.93
CA THR A 321 -5.09 3.77 -1.84
C THR A 321 -4.04 2.71 -2.11
N LEU A 322 -3.14 2.51 -1.15
CA LEU A 322 -2.24 1.38 -1.07
C LEU A 322 -2.76 0.38 -0.03
N TRP A 323 -2.71 -0.89 -0.38
CA TRP A 323 -2.81 -1.98 0.58
C TRP A 323 -1.43 -2.53 0.88
N VAL A 324 -1.14 -2.69 2.15
CA VAL A 324 0.17 -3.09 2.67
C VAL A 324 0.00 -4.37 3.46
N ALA A 325 0.46 -5.47 2.88
CA ALA A 325 0.45 -6.79 3.51
C ALA A 325 1.57 -6.91 4.54
N THR A 326 1.25 -7.34 5.74
CA THR A 326 2.19 -7.46 6.85
C THR A 326 2.05 -8.80 7.59
N GLU A 327 2.95 -9.08 8.53
CA GLU A 327 2.80 -10.20 9.47
C GLU A 327 1.70 -9.96 10.54
N ARG A 328 1.03 -8.80 10.50
CA ARG A 328 0.01 -8.38 11.48
C ARG A 328 -1.31 -7.97 10.82
N GLY A 329 -1.59 -8.44 9.62
CA GLY A 329 -2.77 -8.07 8.83
C GLY A 329 -2.42 -7.12 7.70
N ILE A 330 -3.42 -6.37 7.27
CA ILE A 330 -3.32 -5.41 6.18
C ILE A 330 -3.47 -3.99 6.72
N TYR A 331 -2.56 -3.12 6.33
CA TYR A 331 -2.76 -1.68 6.48
C TYR A 331 -3.23 -1.10 5.14
N THR A 332 -4.33 -0.34 5.16
CA THR A 332 -4.71 0.49 4.03
C THR A 332 -4.15 1.89 4.27
N TYR A 333 -3.51 2.47 3.27
CA TYR A 333 -2.93 3.80 3.33
C TYR A 333 -3.51 4.69 2.23
N ASN A 334 -4.18 5.77 2.61
CA ASN A 334 -4.67 6.76 1.66
C ASN A 334 -3.57 7.81 1.41
N LYS A 335 -3.11 7.91 0.16
CA LYS A 335 -2.00 8.79 -0.24
C LYS A 335 -2.34 10.29 -0.15
N GLU A 336 -3.63 10.65 -0.25
CA GLU A 336 -4.09 12.03 -0.20
C GLU A 336 -4.36 12.50 1.23
N THR A 337 -5.16 11.73 1.98
CA THR A 337 -5.57 12.09 3.36
C THR A 337 -4.57 11.62 4.41
N ARG A 338 -3.68 10.67 4.06
CA ARG A 338 -2.75 9.97 4.96
C ARG A 338 -3.45 9.13 6.03
N GLU A 339 -4.73 8.85 5.84
CA GLU A 339 -5.48 7.98 6.73
C GLU A 339 -5.01 6.54 6.58
N ILE A 340 -4.96 5.86 7.73
CA ILE A 340 -4.55 4.46 7.84
C ILE A 340 -5.65 3.69 8.54
N GLN A 341 -6.05 2.55 7.94
CA GLN A 341 -6.88 1.56 8.61
C GLN A 341 -6.07 0.28 8.79
N HIS A 342 -6.32 -0.46 9.86
CA HIS A 342 -5.65 -1.71 10.14
C HIS A 342 -6.68 -2.84 10.17
N LEU A 343 -6.59 -3.74 9.19
CA LEU A 343 -7.47 -4.90 9.01
C LEU A 343 -6.77 -6.13 9.57
N THR A 344 -7.44 -6.82 10.50
CA THR A 344 -6.86 -7.97 11.21
C THR A 344 -7.83 -9.15 11.25
N TYR A 345 -7.30 -10.33 11.51
CA TYR A 345 -8.09 -11.49 11.88
C TYR A 345 -8.82 -11.25 13.20
N ASN A 346 -10.12 -11.56 13.22
CA ASN A 346 -10.94 -11.54 14.42
C ASN A 346 -11.75 -12.84 14.49
N PRO A 347 -11.51 -13.72 15.48
CA PRO A 347 -12.21 -15.00 15.59
C PRO A 347 -13.72 -14.88 15.83
N ASN A 348 -14.19 -13.68 16.24
CA ASN A 348 -15.59 -13.39 16.48
C ASN A 348 -16.32 -12.76 15.28
N ASP A 349 -15.62 -12.54 14.17
CA ASP A 349 -16.14 -11.93 12.95
C ASP A 349 -15.83 -12.82 11.73
N ASP A 350 -16.84 -13.53 11.24
CA ASP A 350 -16.76 -14.46 10.10
C ASP A 350 -16.31 -13.77 8.79
N TYR A 351 -16.32 -12.45 8.74
CA TYR A 351 -15.94 -11.65 7.56
C TYR A 351 -14.62 -10.89 7.73
N SER A 352 -13.93 -11.05 8.87
CA SER A 352 -12.57 -10.51 9.05
C SER A 352 -11.56 -11.30 8.20
N LEU A 353 -10.29 -10.89 8.18
CA LEU A 353 -9.23 -11.70 7.56
C LEU A 353 -9.17 -13.10 8.18
N SER A 354 -8.78 -14.11 7.39
CA SER A 354 -8.60 -15.50 7.86
C SER A 354 -7.30 -15.70 8.65
N ASP A 355 -6.31 -14.81 8.47
CA ASP A 355 -5.00 -14.84 9.12
C ASP A 355 -4.39 -13.43 9.13
N ASN A 356 -3.45 -13.17 10.04
CA ASN A 356 -2.72 -11.90 10.08
C ASN A 356 -1.41 -11.92 9.26
N ALA A 357 -0.83 -13.08 9.00
CA ALA A 357 0.39 -13.19 8.21
C ALA A 357 0.08 -13.15 6.71
N ILE A 358 0.05 -11.96 6.12
CA ILE A 358 -0.34 -11.75 4.73
C ILE A 358 0.90 -11.66 3.84
N TYR A 359 0.94 -12.50 2.80
CA TYR A 359 2.12 -12.66 1.91
C TYR A 359 1.91 -12.07 0.53
N SER A 360 0.71 -12.17 -0.03
CA SER A 360 0.43 -11.73 -1.39
C SER A 360 -0.88 -10.97 -1.49
N LEU A 361 -0.90 -9.97 -2.38
CA LEU A 361 -2.04 -9.15 -2.74
C LEU A 361 -2.13 -9.10 -4.26
N TYR A 362 -3.34 -9.21 -4.78
CA TYR A 362 -3.61 -9.08 -6.21
C TYR A 362 -5.01 -8.51 -6.45
N LYS A 363 -5.14 -7.59 -7.39
CA LYS A 363 -6.42 -7.05 -7.85
C LYS A 363 -6.75 -7.67 -9.20
N ASP A 364 -7.89 -8.35 -9.30
CA ASP A 364 -8.35 -8.94 -10.55
C ASP A 364 -8.88 -7.90 -11.55
N ALA A 365 -9.19 -8.34 -12.76
CA ALA A 365 -9.70 -7.49 -13.83
C ALA A 365 -11.08 -6.90 -13.53
N GLU A 366 -11.85 -7.51 -12.62
CA GLU A 366 -13.18 -7.07 -12.19
C GLU A 366 -13.12 -6.10 -11.02
N GLY A 367 -11.91 -5.89 -10.46
CA GLY A 367 -11.64 -4.99 -9.34
C GLY A 367 -11.68 -5.67 -7.98
N GLY A 368 -11.97 -6.95 -7.88
CA GLY A 368 -11.89 -7.73 -6.65
C GLY A 368 -10.46 -7.88 -6.15
N ILE A 369 -10.28 -7.95 -4.82
CA ILE A 369 -8.95 -8.02 -4.21
C ILE A 369 -8.76 -9.40 -3.60
N TRP A 370 -7.72 -10.08 -4.06
CA TRP A 370 -7.29 -11.40 -3.61
C TRP A 370 -6.12 -11.27 -2.66
N ILE A 371 -6.19 -11.97 -1.55
CA ILE A 371 -5.24 -11.91 -0.45
C ILE A 371 -4.77 -13.32 -0.15
N GLY A 372 -3.47 -13.55 -0.23
CA GLY A 372 -2.85 -14.80 0.17
C GLY A 372 -2.21 -14.68 1.54
N SER A 373 -2.59 -15.54 2.45
CA SER A 373 -2.04 -15.62 3.81
C SER A 373 -1.14 -16.82 4.00
N TYR A 374 -0.44 -16.87 5.13
CA TYR A 374 0.47 -17.99 5.43
C TYR A 374 -0.25 -19.20 5.99
N PHE A 375 -1.28 -19.02 6.81
CA PHE A 375 -2.01 -20.13 7.44
C PHE A 375 -3.51 -20.15 7.09
N GLY A 376 -4.09 -19.03 6.66
CA GLY A 376 -5.53 -18.87 6.42
C GLY A 376 -5.99 -19.27 5.02
N GLY A 377 -5.07 -19.43 4.06
CA GLY A 377 -5.43 -19.66 2.65
C GLY A 377 -5.62 -18.34 1.90
N ILE A 378 -6.79 -18.19 1.28
CA ILE A 378 -7.12 -17.06 0.42
C ILE A 378 -8.31 -16.29 1.03
N ASP A 379 -8.17 -14.98 1.13
CA ASP A 379 -9.29 -14.09 1.37
C ASP A 379 -9.60 -13.31 0.08
N TYR A 380 -10.88 -13.11 -0.19
CA TYR A 380 -11.35 -12.35 -1.34
C TYR A 380 -12.26 -11.19 -0.89
N TYR A 381 -11.94 -9.98 -1.31
CA TYR A 381 -12.76 -8.79 -1.11
C TYR A 381 -13.43 -8.37 -2.42
N PRO A 382 -14.75 -8.62 -2.57
CA PRO A 382 -15.50 -8.25 -3.77
C PRO A 382 -15.87 -6.75 -3.72
N THR A 383 -15.09 -5.90 -4.38
CA THR A 383 -15.30 -4.44 -4.37
C THR A 383 -16.67 -4.02 -4.93
N GLN A 384 -17.28 -4.81 -5.81
CA GLN A 384 -18.59 -4.52 -6.38
C GLN A 384 -19.72 -4.50 -5.33
N TYR A 385 -19.56 -5.18 -4.20
CA TYR A 385 -20.55 -5.26 -3.12
C TYR A 385 -20.18 -4.42 -1.90
N ALA A 386 -19.14 -3.61 -1.98
CA ALA A 386 -18.67 -2.76 -0.88
C ALA A 386 -19.71 -1.72 -0.42
N THR A 387 -20.68 -1.39 -1.28
CA THR A 387 -21.76 -0.43 -0.99
C THR A 387 -22.88 -1.00 -0.12
N PHE A 388 -22.95 -2.32 0.06
CA PHE A 388 -23.98 -2.96 0.88
C PHE A 388 -23.46 -3.20 2.29
N GLU A 389 -24.10 -2.56 3.26
CA GLU A 389 -23.84 -2.85 4.67
C GLU A 389 -24.40 -4.23 5.04
N LYS A 390 -23.60 -5.05 5.70
CA LYS A 390 -24.00 -6.38 6.16
C LYS A 390 -24.31 -6.35 7.66
N TYR A 391 -25.49 -6.83 8.02
CA TYR A 391 -25.89 -7.03 9.41
C TYR A 391 -25.79 -8.51 9.75
N TYR A 392 -24.96 -8.87 10.71
CA TYR A 392 -24.70 -10.24 11.13
C TYR A 392 -24.28 -10.31 12.61
N PRO A 393 -24.36 -11.46 13.27
CA PRO A 393 -23.94 -11.60 14.66
C PRO A 393 -22.44 -11.43 14.80
N ILE A 394 -22.03 -10.56 15.74
CA ILE A 394 -20.62 -10.39 16.14
C ILE A 394 -20.58 -10.55 17.66
N ILE A 395 -19.82 -11.52 18.14
CA ILE A 395 -19.72 -11.82 19.57
C ILE A 395 -19.09 -10.63 20.31
N GLY A 396 -19.77 -10.15 21.36
CA GLY A 396 -19.27 -9.04 22.18
C GLY A 396 -19.59 -7.64 21.65
N GLN A 397 -20.34 -7.52 20.56
CA GLN A 397 -20.81 -6.26 20.01
C GLN A 397 -22.34 -6.16 19.99
N ASN A 398 -22.86 -4.93 19.87
CA ASN A 398 -24.29 -4.70 19.62
C ASN A 398 -24.58 -5.04 18.15
N SER A 399 -24.99 -6.27 17.88
CA SER A 399 -25.24 -6.83 16.57
C SER A 399 -26.43 -7.77 16.59
N LEU A 400 -26.78 -8.39 15.43
CA LEU A 400 -27.85 -9.38 15.39
C LEU A 400 -27.54 -10.56 16.34
N SER A 401 -28.59 -11.09 16.99
CA SER A 401 -28.47 -12.24 17.90
C SER A 401 -28.35 -13.59 17.17
N GLY A 402 -28.65 -13.66 15.87
CA GLY A 402 -28.63 -14.89 15.08
C GLY A 402 -28.44 -14.64 13.60
N LYS A 403 -27.99 -15.69 12.88
CA LYS A 403 -27.71 -15.63 11.41
C LYS A 403 -28.98 -15.71 10.54
N VAL A 404 -30.16 -15.96 11.15
CA VAL A 404 -31.41 -16.11 10.40
C VAL A 404 -32.36 -14.98 10.77
N VAL A 405 -32.69 -14.15 9.80
CA VAL A 405 -33.71 -13.10 9.90
C VAL A 405 -34.98 -13.62 9.22
N ARG A 406 -36.09 -13.67 9.94
CA ARG A 406 -37.36 -14.24 9.42
C ARG A 406 -38.29 -13.18 8.86
N GLU A 407 -38.29 -11.98 9.42
CA GLU A 407 -39.19 -10.90 9.04
C GLU A 407 -38.45 -9.55 9.12
N PHE A 408 -38.87 -8.62 8.27
CA PHE A 408 -38.50 -7.21 8.32
C PHE A 408 -39.76 -6.38 8.55
N CYS A 409 -39.68 -5.33 9.32
CA CYS A 409 -40.71 -4.35 9.54
C CYS A 409 -40.16 -2.96 9.22
N GLU A 410 -40.92 -2.18 8.47
CA GLU A 410 -40.61 -0.77 8.20
C GLU A 410 -41.28 0.09 9.27
N ASP A 411 -40.55 1.07 9.84
CA ASP A 411 -41.07 2.03 10.84
C ASP A 411 -41.91 3.13 10.22
#